data_3085f57d733947708781b80653b38602
#
_entry.id   3085f57d733947708781b80653b38602
#
_cell.length_a   1.000
_cell.length_b   1.000
_cell.length_c   1.000
_cell.angle_alpha   90.00
_cell.angle_beta   90.00
_cell.angle_gamma   90.00
#
_symmetry.space_group_name_H-M   'P 1'
#
loop_
_entity.id
_entity.type
_entity.pdbx_description
1 polymer ?
#
loop_
_entity_poly.entity_id
_entity_poly.type
_entity_poly.pdbx_seq_one_letter_code
_entity_poly.pdbx_strand_id
1 'polypeptide(L)'
;MKYKTRFLLFFVAMALFHLASNFAHPVTPTIIQELGLPDYMFGLMLAVMMIANFALSPSWGNINRFISSRQSLLICCVGYALAQLGFAYSTTQAGILFVRLLAGVFIGGVFVSMLTYVVNVAEPKDMAKYLTYSATLHSVFGAFGYLIGGVVGEFSIRATFLLQAATLFV
;
A
#
# COMPACT_ATOMS: atom_id res chain seq x y z
N MET A 1 8.50 -11.52 -24.29
CA MET A 1 7.67 -10.31 -24.14
C MET A 1 8.54 -9.08 -24.36
N LYS A 2 8.15 -8.16 -25.26
CA LYS A 2 8.97 -6.98 -25.58
C LYS A 2 9.14 -6.10 -24.32
N TYR A 3 10.31 -5.48 -24.14
CA TYR A 3 10.67 -4.58 -23.03
C TYR A 3 9.56 -3.58 -22.69
N LYS A 4 9.01 -2.89 -23.70
CA LYS A 4 7.92 -1.93 -23.55
C LYS A 4 6.64 -2.53 -22.91
N THR A 5 6.29 -3.76 -23.27
CA THR A 5 5.09 -4.43 -22.73
C THR A 5 5.25 -4.78 -21.25
N ARG A 6 6.46 -5.15 -20.81
CA ARG A 6 6.75 -5.42 -19.40
C ARG A 6 6.63 -4.17 -18.54
N PHE A 7 7.15 -3.03 -19.02
CA PHE A 7 6.98 -1.75 -18.31
C PHE A 7 5.54 -1.28 -18.27
N LEU A 8 4.79 -1.42 -19.37
CA LEU A 8 3.38 -1.05 -19.38
C LEU A 8 2.59 -1.83 -18.33
N LEU A 9 2.73 -3.16 -18.29
CA LEU A 9 2.06 -4.00 -17.30
C LEU A 9 2.47 -3.65 -15.87
N PHE A 10 3.74 -3.37 -15.64
CA PHE A 10 4.24 -2.96 -14.34
C PHE A 10 3.61 -1.63 -13.90
N PHE A 11 3.55 -0.62 -14.77
CA PHE A 11 2.93 0.67 -14.43
C PHE A 11 1.42 0.58 -14.24
N VAL A 12 0.73 -0.29 -14.98
CA VAL A 12 -0.70 -0.57 -14.74
C VAL A 12 -0.89 -1.20 -13.36
N ALA A 13 -0.07 -2.19 -12.99
CA ALA A 13 -0.12 -2.80 -11.67
C ALA A 13 0.19 -1.79 -10.56
N MET A 14 1.19 -0.91 -10.75
CA MET A 14 1.48 0.19 -9.82
C MET A 14 0.30 1.13 -9.66
N ALA A 15 -0.35 1.52 -10.75
CA ALA A 15 -1.50 2.41 -10.72
C ALA A 15 -2.65 1.79 -9.91
N LEU A 16 -2.96 0.51 -10.15
CA LEU A 16 -3.97 -0.23 -9.40
C LEU A 16 -3.60 -0.37 -7.91
N PHE A 17 -2.33 -0.65 -7.61
CA PHE A 17 -1.86 -0.70 -6.24
C PHE A 17 -2.02 0.65 -5.52
N HIS A 18 -1.60 1.76 -6.14
CA HIS A 18 -1.72 3.09 -5.55
C HIS A 18 -3.18 3.52 -5.39
N LEU A 19 -4.03 3.15 -6.33
CA LEU A 19 -5.47 3.33 -6.21
C LEU A 19 -6.01 2.60 -4.98
N ALA A 20 -5.79 1.28 -4.92
CA ALA A 20 -6.29 0.42 -3.86
C ALA A 20 -5.74 0.79 -2.48
N SER A 21 -4.44 1.04 -2.36
CA SER A 21 -3.79 1.33 -1.07
C SER A 21 -4.37 2.55 -0.35
N ASN A 22 -5.05 3.44 -1.08
CA ASN A 22 -5.63 4.65 -0.54
C ASN A 22 -7.15 4.57 -0.26
N PHE A 23 -7.84 3.46 -0.59
CA PHE A 23 -9.29 3.35 -0.34
C PHE A 23 -9.68 3.48 1.14
N ALA A 24 -8.92 2.90 2.05
CA ALA A 24 -9.26 2.87 3.47
C ALA A 24 -8.96 4.18 4.23
N HIS A 25 -8.13 5.06 3.68
CA HIS A 25 -7.71 6.26 4.40
C HIS A 25 -8.85 7.21 4.77
N PRO A 26 -9.79 7.56 3.88
CA PRO A 26 -10.86 8.50 4.21
C PRO A 26 -11.84 7.96 5.26
N VAL A 27 -12.01 6.64 5.34
CA VAL A 27 -12.94 6.01 6.31
C VAL A 27 -12.30 5.64 7.64
N THR A 28 -10.99 5.78 7.75
CA THR A 28 -10.26 5.41 8.98
C THR A 28 -10.64 6.24 10.21
N PRO A 29 -10.86 7.57 10.13
CA PRO A 29 -11.36 8.34 11.26
C PRO A 29 -12.73 7.86 11.74
N THR A 30 -13.62 7.53 10.83
CA THR A 30 -15.00 7.11 11.14
C THR A 30 -15.01 5.78 11.91
N ILE A 31 -14.17 4.81 11.53
CA ILE A 31 -14.12 3.52 12.27
C ILE A 31 -13.60 3.71 13.70
N ILE A 32 -12.70 4.67 13.95
CA ILE A 32 -12.22 4.98 15.29
C ILE A 32 -13.35 5.53 16.15
N GLN A 33 -14.15 6.43 15.59
CA GLN A 33 -15.33 6.99 16.26
C GLN A 33 -16.40 5.94 16.54
N GLU A 34 -16.73 5.08 15.56
CA GLU A 34 -17.69 3.98 15.72
C GLU A 34 -17.27 2.97 16.81
N LEU A 35 -15.98 2.74 16.97
CA LEU A 35 -15.45 1.87 18.01
C LEU A 35 -15.31 2.56 19.37
N GLY A 36 -15.67 3.85 19.48
CA GLY A 36 -15.54 4.62 20.71
C GLY A 36 -14.09 4.76 21.21
N LEU A 37 -13.13 4.72 20.29
CA LEU A 37 -11.71 4.85 20.62
C LEU A 37 -11.32 6.32 20.74
N PRO A 38 -10.31 6.65 21.57
CA PRO A 38 -9.84 8.03 21.71
C PRO A 38 -9.33 8.61 20.38
N ASP A 39 -9.54 9.91 20.15
CA ASP A 39 -9.18 10.61 18.91
C ASP A 39 -7.68 10.50 18.57
N TYR A 40 -6.80 10.44 19.59
CA TYR A 40 -5.37 10.26 19.36
C TYR A 40 -5.02 8.96 18.65
N MET A 41 -5.89 7.95 18.67
CA MET A 41 -5.66 6.67 18.00
C MET A 41 -5.46 6.82 16.50
N PHE A 42 -6.11 7.81 15.86
CA PHE A 42 -5.87 8.09 14.45
C PHE A 42 -4.40 8.43 14.17
N GLY A 43 -3.83 9.36 14.93
CA GLY A 43 -2.42 9.72 14.80
C GLY A 43 -1.49 8.59 15.18
N LEU A 44 -1.79 7.88 16.29
CA LEU A 44 -0.96 6.79 16.79
C LEU A 44 -0.84 5.63 15.81
N MET A 45 -1.93 5.19 15.20
CA MET A 45 -1.89 4.08 14.24
C MET A 45 -1.18 4.46 12.93
N LEU A 46 -1.29 5.73 12.48
CA LEU A 46 -0.51 6.22 11.35
C LEU A 46 0.98 6.28 11.71
N ALA A 47 1.33 6.77 12.90
CA ALA A 47 2.71 6.80 13.37
C ALA A 47 3.33 5.40 13.44
N VAL A 48 2.63 4.43 14.02
CA VAL A 48 3.08 3.03 14.09
C VAL A 48 3.31 2.45 12.70
N MET A 49 2.39 2.68 11.76
CA MET A 49 2.52 2.22 10.38
C MET A 49 3.74 2.86 9.70
N MET A 50 3.93 4.18 9.84
CA MET A 50 5.05 4.90 9.22
C MET A 50 6.39 4.54 9.83
N ILE A 51 6.47 4.34 11.14
CA ILE A 51 7.69 3.88 11.83
C ILE A 51 8.07 2.48 11.36
N ALA A 52 7.11 1.55 11.28
CA ALA A 52 7.35 0.20 10.77
C ALA A 52 7.82 0.21 9.31
N ASN A 53 7.18 1.02 8.46
CA ASN A 53 7.60 1.23 7.08
C ASN A 53 9.05 1.72 7.02
N PHE A 54 9.37 2.80 7.71
CA PHE A 54 10.72 3.38 7.72
C PHE A 54 11.77 2.40 8.24
N ALA A 55 11.53 1.80 9.41
CA ALA A 55 12.51 0.93 10.09
C ALA A 55 12.81 -0.35 9.31
N LEU A 56 11.82 -0.90 8.58
CA LEU A 56 11.94 -2.18 7.89
C LEU A 56 12.16 -2.08 6.37
N SER A 57 12.08 -0.89 5.79
CA SER A 57 12.41 -0.67 4.38
C SER A 57 13.83 -1.12 4.00
N PRO A 58 14.90 -0.89 4.80
CA PRO A 58 16.22 -1.42 4.49
C PRO A 58 16.28 -2.94 4.45
N SER A 59 15.49 -3.62 5.30
CA SER A 59 15.40 -5.10 5.30
C SER A 59 14.81 -5.62 3.99
N TRP A 60 13.79 -4.96 3.45
CA TRP A 60 13.24 -5.28 2.14
C TRP A 60 14.24 -5.03 1.00
N GLY A 61 15.06 -3.98 1.10
CA GLY A 61 16.17 -3.75 0.18
C GLY A 61 17.16 -4.92 0.16
N ASN A 62 17.50 -5.46 1.32
CA ASN A 62 18.35 -6.66 1.44
C ASN A 62 17.65 -7.91 0.89
N ILE A 63 16.37 -8.14 1.22
CA ILE A 63 15.58 -9.27 0.71
C ILE A 63 15.55 -9.28 -0.82
N ASN A 64 15.39 -8.10 -1.46
CA ASN A 64 15.41 -7.95 -2.92
C ASN A 64 16.75 -8.32 -3.59
N ARG A 65 17.81 -8.57 -2.81
CA ARG A 65 19.08 -9.13 -3.34
C ARG A 65 19.03 -10.66 -3.49
N PHE A 66 18.14 -11.33 -2.74
CA PHE A 66 18.03 -12.80 -2.72
C PHE A 66 16.83 -13.30 -3.54
N ILE A 67 15.75 -12.53 -3.59
CA ILE A 67 14.55 -12.85 -4.37
C ILE A 67 14.28 -11.76 -5.42
N SER A 68 13.55 -12.11 -6.47
CA SER A 68 13.20 -11.13 -7.50
C SER A 68 12.26 -10.05 -6.96
N SER A 69 12.38 -8.80 -7.44
CA SER A 69 11.48 -7.70 -7.07
C SER A 69 10.00 -8.06 -7.30
N ARG A 70 9.70 -8.92 -8.29
CA ARG A 70 8.34 -9.40 -8.54
C ARG A 70 7.84 -10.30 -7.41
N GLN A 71 8.66 -11.24 -6.93
CA GLN A 71 8.29 -12.11 -5.81
C GLN A 71 8.10 -11.29 -4.52
N SER A 72 9.02 -10.36 -4.27
CA SER A 72 8.92 -9.45 -3.14
C SER A 72 7.63 -8.61 -3.19
N LEU A 73 7.28 -8.06 -4.37
CA LEU A 73 6.03 -7.33 -4.59
C LEU A 73 4.81 -8.19 -4.26
N LEU A 74 4.74 -9.42 -4.77
CA LEU A 74 3.62 -10.33 -4.50
C LEU A 74 3.48 -10.62 -3.00
N ILE A 75 4.58 -10.96 -2.32
CA ILE A 75 4.57 -11.20 -0.87
C ILE A 75 4.07 -9.97 -0.11
N CYS A 76 4.57 -8.79 -0.49
CA CYS A 76 4.22 -7.55 0.19
C CYS A 76 2.77 -7.12 -0.10
N CYS A 77 2.28 -7.27 -1.33
CA CYS A 77 0.87 -6.96 -1.67
C CYS A 77 -0.08 -7.87 -0.90
N VAL A 78 0.19 -9.18 -0.87
CA VAL A 78 -0.62 -10.15 -0.10
C VAL A 78 -0.57 -9.82 1.39
N GLY A 79 0.62 -9.60 1.95
CA GLY A 79 0.78 -9.24 3.36
C GLY A 79 0.07 -7.94 3.72
N TYR A 80 0.14 -6.92 2.85
CA TYR A 80 -0.57 -5.67 3.04
C TYR A 80 -2.10 -5.86 2.95
N ALA A 81 -2.60 -6.63 1.99
CA ALA A 81 -4.01 -6.95 1.86
C ALA A 81 -4.55 -7.67 3.11
N LEU A 82 -3.81 -8.65 3.64
CA LEU A 82 -4.17 -9.36 4.87
C LEU A 82 -4.16 -8.42 6.09
N ALA A 83 -3.20 -7.52 6.19
CA ALA A 83 -3.17 -6.52 7.25
C ALA A 83 -4.39 -5.57 7.18
N GLN A 84 -4.81 -5.17 5.99
CA GLN A 84 -6.00 -4.34 5.80
C GLN A 84 -7.30 -5.09 6.13
N LEU A 85 -7.39 -6.37 5.78
CA LEU A 85 -8.50 -7.23 6.24
C LEU A 85 -8.51 -7.36 7.77
N GLY A 86 -7.34 -7.62 8.38
CA GLY A 86 -7.21 -7.64 9.83
C GLY A 86 -7.68 -6.33 10.48
N PHE A 87 -7.37 -5.19 9.86
CA PHE A 87 -7.84 -3.89 10.34
C PHE A 87 -9.38 -3.77 10.28
N ALA A 88 -10.01 -4.21 9.18
CA ALA A 88 -11.47 -4.18 9.02
C ALA A 88 -12.25 -4.95 10.10
N TYR A 89 -11.61 -5.94 10.72
CA TYR A 89 -12.21 -6.79 11.76
C TYR A 89 -11.66 -6.52 13.17
N SER A 90 -10.68 -5.64 13.31
CA SER A 90 -10.11 -5.29 14.61
C SER A 90 -11.05 -4.36 15.38
N THR A 91 -11.33 -4.72 16.62
CA THR A 91 -12.22 -3.94 17.52
C THR A 91 -11.49 -3.40 18.75
N THR A 92 -10.23 -3.76 18.95
CA THR A 92 -9.44 -3.35 20.11
C THR A 92 -8.27 -2.46 19.71
N GLN A 93 -7.86 -1.55 20.61
CA GLN A 93 -6.70 -0.68 20.36
C GLN A 93 -5.44 -1.48 20.02
N ALA A 94 -5.14 -2.53 20.77
CA ALA A 94 -3.96 -3.37 20.56
C ALA A 94 -4.04 -4.09 19.20
N GLY A 95 -5.19 -4.62 18.82
CA GLY A 95 -5.41 -5.27 17.53
C GLY A 95 -5.19 -4.29 16.36
N ILE A 96 -5.76 -3.10 16.46
CA ILE A 96 -5.59 -2.03 15.45
C ILE A 96 -4.11 -1.66 15.29
N LEU A 97 -3.40 -1.44 16.38
CA LEU A 97 -1.97 -1.07 16.34
C LEU A 97 -1.12 -2.20 15.77
N PHE A 98 -1.42 -3.45 16.12
CA PHE A 98 -0.71 -4.61 15.59
C PHE A 98 -0.89 -4.76 14.06
N VAL A 99 -2.11 -4.67 13.56
CA VAL A 99 -2.35 -4.78 12.11
C VAL A 99 -1.82 -3.57 11.35
N ARG A 100 -1.78 -2.37 11.96
CA ARG A 100 -1.13 -1.19 11.37
C ARG A 100 0.39 -1.32 11.32
N LEU A 101 0.99 -1.94 12.32
CA LEU A 101 2.42 -2.29 12.29
C LEU A 101 2.70 -3.25 11.13
N LEU A 102 1.91 -4.32 10.98
CA LEU A 102 2.04 -5.26 9.85
C LEU A 102 1.83 -4.56 8.50
N ALA A 103 0.82 -3.70 8.39
CA ALA A 103 0.60 -2.89 7.20
C ALA A 103 1.82 -2.03 6.85
N GLY A 104 2.46 -1.42 7.84
CA GLY A 104 3.70 -0.64 7.68
C GLY A 104 4.85 -1.48 7.15
N VAL A 105 5.04 -2.68 7.70
CA VAL A 105 6.07 -3.64 7.24
C VAL A 105 5.91 -3.94 5.75
N PHE A 106 4.72 -4.32 5.33
CA PHE A 106 4.49 -4.76 3.96
C PHE A 106 4.41 -3.61 2.96
N ILE A 107 3.81 -2.47 3.30
CA ILE A 107 3.77 -1.31 2.40
C ILE A 107 5.18 -0.77 2.11
N GLY A 108 6.08 -0.78 3.10
CA GLY A 108 7.49 -0.45 2.91
C GLY A 108 8.16 -1.37 1.89
N GLY A 109 7.88 -2.67 1.98
CA GLY A 109 8.36 -3.67 1.02
C GLY A 109 7.84 -3.44 -0.39
N VAL A 110 6.57 -3.05 -0.56
CA VAL A 110 6.02 -2.71 -1.88
C VAL A 110 6.78 -1.54 -2.50
N PHE A 111 6.94 -0.42 -1.78
CA PHE A 111 7.63 0.75 -2.30
C PHE A 111 9.09 0.46 -2.67
N VAL A 112 9.82 -0.23 -1.80
CA VAL A 112 11.22 -0.61 -2.05
C VAL A 112 11.31 -1.53 -3.28
N SER A 113 10.43 -2.52 -3.40
CA SER A 113 10.47 -3.49 -4.51
C SER A 113 10.04 -2.86 -5.84
N MET A 114 9.08 -1.92 -5.83
CA MET A 114 8.72 -1.14 -7.02
C MET A 114 9.91 -0.31 -7.51
N LEU A 115 10.57 0.41 -6.61
CA LEU A 115 11.75 1.21 -6.93
C LEU A 115 12.88 0.32 -7.45
N THR A 116 13.16 -0.79 -6.77
CA THR A 116 14.18 -1.77 -7.17
C THR A 116 13.89 -2.34 -8.57
N TYR A 117 12.62 -2.63 -8.89
CA TYR A 117 12.25 -3.10 -10.22
C TYR A 117 12.58 -2.06 -11.30
N VAL A 118 12.19 -0.79 -11.08
CA VAL A 118 12.47 0.28 -12.03
C VAL A 118 13.97 0.45 -12.24
N VAL A 119 14.75 0.50 -11.15
CA VAL A 119 16.21 0.67 -11.22
C VAL A 119 16.91 -0.49 -11.94
N ASN A 120 16.44 -1.73 -11.72
CA ASN A 120 17.05 -2.91 -12.32
C ASN A 120 16.68 -3.13 -13.79
N VAL A 121 15.55 -2.59 -14.25
CA VAL A 121 15.01 -2.88 -15.59
C VAL A 121 15.15 -1.68 -16.53
N ALA A 122 15.17 -0.45 -16.01
CA ALA A 122 15.28 0.76 -16.83
C ALA A 122 16.70 0.92 -17.40
N GLU A 123 16.79 1.36 -18.65
CA GLU A 123 18.06 1.84 -19.18
C GLU A 123 18.49 3.13 -18.47
N PRO A 124 19.79 3.36 -18.23
CA PRO A 124 20.26 4.55 -17.50
C PRO A 124 19.72 5.89 -18.03
N LYS A 125 19.57 6.00 -19.36
CA LYS A 125 19.04 7.20 -20.03
C LYS A 125 17.56 7.46 -19.75
N ASP A 126 16.77 6.41 -19.45
CA ASP A 126 15.33 6.48 -19.22
C ASP A 126 14.96 6.41 -17.73
N MET A 127 15.93 6.19 -16.86
CA MET A 127 15.69 5.95 -15.42
C MET A 127 14.94 7.11 -14.76
N ALA A 128 15.39 8.35 -14.94
CA ALA A 128 14.74 9.53 -14.38
C ALA A 128 13.28 9.65 -14.84
N LYS A 129 12.99 9.37 -16.11
CA LYS A 129 11.64 9.37 -16.68
C LYS A 129 10.74 8.34 -16.00
N TYR A 130 11.20 7.11 -15.80
CA TYR A 130 10.39 6.06 -15.17
C TYR A 130 10.20 6.29 -13.67
N LEU A 131 11.18 6.87 -12.98
CA LEU A 131 11.01 7.31 -11.59
C LEU A 131 9.96 8.42 -11.48
N THR A 132 9.97 9.38 -12.40
CA THR A 132 8.96 10.43 -12.47
C THR A 132 7.57 9.84 -12.74
N TYR A 133 7.45 8.88 -13.66
CA TYR A 133 6.17 8.20 -13.89
C TYR A 133 5.68 7.47 -12.65
N SER A 134 6.56 6.79 -11.90
CA SER A 134 6.21 6.14 -10.65
C SER A 134 5.65 7.13 -9.62
N ALA A 135 6.30 8.27 -9.44
CA ALA A 135 5.85 9.32 -8.54
C ALA A 135 4.50 9.93 -8.98
N THR A 136 4.33 10.18 -10.28
CA THR A 136 3.07 10.69 -10.84
C THR A 136 1.92 9.71 -10.64
N LEU A 137 2.14 8.42 -10.91
CA LEU A 137 1.13 7.38 -10.69
C LEU A 137 0.74 7.29 -9.21
N HIS A 138 1.70 7.35 -8.30
CA HIS A 138 1.44 7.39 -6.86
C HIS A 138 0.49 8.54 -6.49
N SER A 139 0.78 9.75 -6.95
CA SER A 139 0.00 10.94 -6.62
C SER A 139 -1.40 10.92 -7.25
N VAL A 140 -1.48 10.63 -8.56
CA VAL A 140 -2.74 10.68 -9.31
C VAL A 140 -3.68 9.55 -8.88
N PHE A 141 -3.20 8.32 -8.90
CA PHE A 141 -4.04 7.16 -8.54
C PHE A 141 -4.31 7.09 -7.04
N GLY A 142 -3.41 7.61 -6.21
CA GLY A 142 -3.67 7.82 -4.79
C GLY A 142 -4.85 8.76 -4.56
N ALA A 143 -4.91 9.90 -5.25
CA ALA A 143 -6.02 10.84 -5.16
C ALA A 143 -7.35 10.21 -5.58
N PHE A 144 -7.38 9.46 -6.69
CA PHE A 144 -8.57 8.70 -7.09
C PHE A 144 -8.94 7.62 -6.06
N GLY A 145 -7.95 7.00 -5.42
CA GLY A 145 -8.19 6.05 -4.33
C GLY A 145 -8.91 6.68 -3.14
N TYR A 146 -8.49 7.88 -2.73
CA TYR A 146 -9.20 8.64 -1.69
C TYR A 146 -10.64 8.95 -2.08
N LEU A 147 -10.88 9.39 -3.32
CA LEU A 147 -12.22 9.70 -3.81
C LEU A 147 -13.13 8.46 -3.79
N ILE A 148 -12.67 7.35 -4.39
CA ILE A 148 -13.44 6.11 -4.44
C ILE A 148 -13.68 5.57 -3.03
N GLY A 149 -12.65 5.55 -2.20
CA GLY A 149 -12.73 5.09 -0.82
C GLY A 149 -13.71 5.92 0.04
N GLY A 150 -13.74 7.24 -0.16
CA GLY A 150 -14.70 8.13 0.49
C GLY A 150 -16.13 7.82 0.07
N VAL A 151 -16.40 7.74 -1.24
CA VAL A 151 -17.74 7.44 -1.78
C VAL A 151 -18.23 6.06 -1.32
N VAL A 152 -17.41 5.02 -1.41
CA VAL A 152 -17.78 3.67 -0.95
C VAL A 152 -17.98 3.65 0.57
N GLY A 153 -17.17 4.42 1.28
CA GLY A 153 -17.23 4.55 2.74
C GLY A 153 -18.54 5.13 3.28
N GLU A 154 -19.19 6.00 2.52
CA GLU A 154 -20.54 6.52 2.86
C GLU A 154 -21.58 5.40 2.94
N PHE A 155 -21.43 4.35 2.15
CA PHE A 155 -22.34 3.20 2.16
C PHE A 155 -21.93 2.15 3.18
N SER A 156 -20.64 1.86 3.29
CA SER A 156 -20.13 0.86 4.23
C SER A 156 -18.61 0.96 4.39
N ILE A 157 -18.18 1.26 5.60
CA ILE A 157 -16.75 1.25 5.96
C ILE A 157 -16.12 -0.11 5.69
N ARG A 158 -16.80 -1.19 6.09
CA ARG A 158 -16.30 -2.55 5.89
C ARG A 158 -16.17 -2.91 4.40
N ALA A 159 -17.12 -2.47 3.56
CA ALA A 159 -17.04 -2.69 2.11
C ALA A 159 -15.81 -2.01 1.49
N THR A 160 -15.41 -0.84 2.00
CA THR A 160 -14.21 -0.13 1.54
C THR A 160 -12.93 -0.95 1.78
N PHE A 161 -12.79 -1.57 2.97
CA PHE A 161 -11.64 -2.44 3.25
C PHE A 161 -11.65 -3.74 2.44
N LEU A 162 -12.83 -4.33 2.23
CA LEU A 162 -12.97 -5.53 1.39
C LEU A 162 -12.63 -5.21 -0.07
N LEU A 163 -13.11 -4.07 -0.59
CA LEU A 163 -12.76 -3.60 -1.93
C LEU A 163 -11.26 -3.35 -2.06
N GLN A 164 -10.65 -2.70 -1.05
CA GLN A 164 -9.20 -2.53 -1.00
C GLN A 164 -8.47 -3.85 -1.09
N ALA A 165 -8.80 -4.79 -0.22
CA ALA A 165 -8.14 -6.09 -0.20
C ALA A 165 -8.34 -6.84 -1.53
N ALA A 166 -9.56 -6.88 -2.06
CA ALA A 166 -9.86 -7.52 -3.34
C ALA A 166 -9.03 -6.94 -4.49
N THR A 167 -8.91 -5.61 -4.55
CA THR A 167 -8.11 -4.93 -5.59
C THR A 167 -6.61 -5.17 -5.44
N LEU A 168 -6.12 -5.38 -4.22
CA LEU A 168 -4.70 -5.69 -3.97
C LEU A 168 -4.32 -7.14 -4.33
N PHE A 169 -5.30 -8.05 -4.48
CA PHE A 169 -5.06 -9.43 -4.92
C PHE A 169 -5.06 -9.58 -6.45
N VAL A 170 -5.44 -8.56 -7.22
CA VAL A 170 -5.42 -8.54 -8.69
C VAL A 170 -4.07 -8.08 -9.23
#